data_0118433bbf3ecdd9ba3a350c14528701
#
_entry.id   0118433bbf3ecdd9ba3a350c14528701
#
_cell.length_a   1.000
_cell.length_b   1.000
_cell.length_c   1.000
_cell.angle_alpha   90.00
_cell.angle_beta   90.00
_cell.angle_gamma   90.00
#
_symmetry.space_group_name_H-M   'P 1'
#
loop_
_entity.id
_entity.type
_entity.pdbx_description
1 polymer ?
#
loop_
_entity_poly.entity_id
_entity_poly.type
_entity_poly.pdbx_seq_one_letter_code
_entity_poly.pdbx_strand_id
1 'polypeptide(L)'
;MTVLTDHSVGTVLDHEPGAPPGLRARIDISRTELPSRLRPEAELGVLDISEFFGETTGGVRTYLLQKARYVQRHPALRQILVVPGARDSIQESGGVRCYRLHGPSVPSQKPYRFMLATRSTSRIVAHERPDLIEVGSAWCAPWLVHLATRRVDLPAVWFYHSNFPRVIAPWPASAGPLRRGASEFAWGYVRRLSRMVRATLAPSAFVAGELERAGVERVTRVSLGVDLDRFHPARRASAWETRRTFGLPDGRLAVFVGRLAAEKELDLLLAAWPEVERRTGLRLVIVGDGPARRRLQALPGSGAHLWLPFERNRERLADLLAAVDLYVAPCSIETFGLSALEALACGTPIFSADRGGVAETVARSGGGAVFASGDRDAMIGAAERLLGQNLTLLGQRGRAYAETHHGWDRVLTQLFDVYRSILGV
;
A
#
# COMPACT_ATOMS: atom_id res chain seq x y z
N MET A 1 5.68 26.20 -22.66
CA MET A 1 6.21 24.82 -22.51
C MET A 1 7.50 24.94 -21.74
N THR A 2 7.43 24.83 -20.41
CA THR A 2 8.60 24.95 -19.53
C THR A 2 9.15 23.56 -19.31
N VAL A 3 10.32 23.31 -19.93
CA VAL A 3 11.10 22.10 -19.71
C VAL A 3 11.68 22.18 -18.30
N LEU A 4 11.13 21.42 -17.38
CA LEU A 4 11.72 21.22 -16.05
C LEU A 4 12.73 20.08 -16.17
N THR A 5 14.01 20.47 -16.15
CA THR A 5 15.15 19.57 -16.06
C THR A 5 15.14 18.85 -14.71
N ASP A 6 15.27 17.53 -14.78
CA ASP A 6 15.75 16.59 -13.75
C ASP A 6 15.18 16.69 -12.33
N HIS A 7 13.83 16.58 -12.20
CA HIS A 7 13.21 16.25 -10.92
C HIS A 7 12.68 14.82 -10.97
N SER A 8 13.05 14.01 -9.97
CA SER A 8 12.60 12.63 -9.85
C SER A 8 11.06 12.53 -9.96
N VAL A 9 10.54 11.46 -10.55
CA VAL A 9 9.07 11.19 -10.68
C VAL A 9 8.32 11.44 -9.37
N GLY A 10 8.97 11.16 -8.25
CA GLY A 10 8.42 11.46 -6.93
C GLY A 10 8.00 12.92 -6.82
N THR A 11 8.86 13.86 -7.21
CA THR A 11 8.60 15.29 -7.06
C THR A 11 7.50 15.79 -8.01
N VAL A 12 7.40 15.24 -9.23
CA VAL A 12 6.39 15.66 -10.23
C VAL A 12 5.02 15.06 -9.94
N LEU A 13 4.97 13.81 -9.48
CA LEU A 13 3.71 13.11 -9.19
C LEU A 13 3.26 13.23 -7.72
N ASP A 14 4.16 13.63 -6.81
CA ASP A 14 3.91 13.70 -5.37
C ASP A 14 3.01 14.87 -4.95
N HIS A 15 3.01 15.95 -5.72
CA HIS A 15 2.18 17.13 -5.40
C HIS A 15 1.06 17.31 -6.42
N GLU A 16 -0.17 17.60 -5.93
CA GLU A 16 -1.12 18.29 -6.80
C GLU A 16 -0.47 19.62 -7.20
N PRO A 17 -0.36 19.93 -8.51
CA PRO A 17 0.24 21.17 -8.92
C PRO A 17 -0.51 22.33 -8.26
N GLY A 18 0.16 23.03 -7.35
CA GLY A 18 -0.28 24.34 -6.89
C GLY A 18 -0.54 25.18 -8.13
N ALA A 19 -1.65 25.91 -8.23
CA ALA A 19 -1.86 26.81 -9.35
C ALA A 19 -0.72 27.84 -9.30
N PRO A 20 0.13 27.96 -10.34
CA PRO A 20 0.97 29.14 -10.46
C PRO A 20 0.05 30.35 -10.48
N PRO A 21 0.39 31.43 -9.78
CA PRO A 21 -0.40 32.65 -9.82
C PRO A 21 -0.43 33.13 -11.28
N GLY A 22 -1.60 33.02 -11.95
CA GLY A 22 -1.81 33.53 -13.30
C GLY A 22 -2.44 32.61 -14.34
N LEU A 23 -2.37 31.28 -14.23
CA LEU A 23 -3.03 30.37 -15.21
C LEU A 23 -4.17 29.58 -14.53
N ARG A 24 -5.37 30.18 -14.53
CA ARG A 24 -6.61 29.55 -14.03
C ARG A 24 -7.47 28.97 -15.17
N ALA A 25 -6.92 28.46 -16.24
CA ALA A 25 -7.71 27.67 -17.17
C ALA A 25 -8.03 26.32 -16.53
N ARG A 26 -9.28 26.07 -16.18
CA ARG A 26 -9.76 24.75 -15.78
C ARG A 26 -9.63 23.82 -16.98
N ILE A 27 -8.68 22.88 -16.92
CA ILE A 27 -8.63 21.80 -17.90
C ILE A 27 -9.84 20.89 -17.64
N ASP A 28 -10.62 20.61 -18.67
CA ASP A 28 -11.65 19.57 -18.66
C ASP A 28 -11.19 18.47 -19.62
N ILE A 29 -10.64 17.40 -19.06
CA ILE A 29 -10.08 16.28 -19.84
C ILE A 29 -11.15 15.63 -20.74
N SER A 30 -12.43 15.79 -20.45
CA SER A 30 -13.50 15.28 -21.30
C SER A 30 -13.64 16.05 -22.62
N ARG A 31 -13.11 17.26 -22.74
CA ARG A 31 -13.29 18.19 -23.87
C ARG A 31 -12.00 18.78 -24.41
N THR A 32 -10.99 18.98 -23.56
CA THR A 32 -9.70 19.59 -23.93
C THR A 32 -8.92 18.67 -24.86
N GLU A 33 -8.21 19.22 -25.84
CA GLU A 33 -7.28 18.45 -26.67
C GLU A 33 -6.21 17.79 -25.78
N LEU A 34 -6.00 16.49 -25.98
CA LEU A 34 -5.00 15.75 -25.23
C LEU A 34 -3.63 15.93 -25.91
N PRO A 35 -2.52 15.92 -25.13
CA PRO A 35 -1.18 15.96 -25.72
C PRO A 35 -0.96 14.73 -26.62
N SER A 36 0.05 14.75 -27.50
CA SER A 36 0.39 13.61 -28.34
C SER A 36 0.47 12.31 -27.50
N ARG A 37 0.17 11.16 -28.12
CA ARG A 37 0.24 9.86 -27.44
C ARG A 37 1.61 9.68 -26.78
N LEU A 38 1.61 9.20 -25.51
CA LEU A 38 2.83 8.97 -24.76
C LEU A 38 3.63 7.80 -25.36
N ARG A 39 4.88 8.03 -25.78
CA ARG A 39 5.80 6.99 -26.32
C ARG A 39 5.07 5.96 -27.18
N PRO A 40 4.54 6.32 -28.36
CA PRO A 40 3.77 5.40 -29.21
C PRO A 40 4.60 4.19 -29.68
N GLU A 41 5.92 4.32 -29.66
CA GLU A 41 6.92 3.30 -30.02
C GLU A 41 7.26 2.31 -28.90
N ALA A 42 6.79 2.53 -27.68
CA ALA A 42 7.06 1.64 -26.56
C ALA A 42 6.46 0.24 -26.83
N GLU A 43 7.21 -0.80 -26.51
CA GLU A 43 6.82 -2.20 -26.69
C GLU A 43 5.62 -2.58 -25.81
N LEU A 44 5.51 -1.97 -24.61
CA LEU A 44 4.44 -2.27 -23.67
C LEU A 44 3.96 -1.00 -22.95
N GLY A 45 2.68 -0.68 -23.14
CA GLY A 45 1.99 0.42 -22.47
C GLY A 45 0.95 -0.08 -21.47
N VAL A 46 1.12 0.25 -20.20
CA VAL A 46 0.19 -0.11 -19.14
C VAL A 46 -0.56 1.11 -18.63
N LEU A 47 -1.89 1.00 -18.51
CA LEU A 47 -2.72 2.01 -17.85
C LEU A 47 -3.11 1.52 -16.46
N ASP A 48 -2.62 2.21 -15.43
CA ASP A 48 -2.99 1.99 -14.04
C ASP A 48 -4.12 2.92 -13.64
N ILE A 49 -5.21 2.37 -13.10
CA ILE A 49 -6.35 3.13 -12.61
C ILE A 49 -6.67 2.77 -11.16
N SER A 50 -6.64 3.77 -10.25
CA SER A 50 -6.88 3.51 -8.83
C SER A 50 -7.39 4.73 -8.09
N GLU A 51 -8.39 4.55 -7.20
CA GLU A 51 -8.81 5.57 -6.25
C GLU A 51 -7.86 5.74 -5.06
N PHE A 52 -6.95 4.80 -4.85
CA PHE A 52 -6.05 4.80 -3.69
C PHE A 52 -4.75 5.60 -3.92
N PHE A 53 -4.86 6.73 -4.59
CA PHE A 53 -3.74 7.63 -4.88
C PHE A 53 -3.96 9.01 -4.25
N GLY A 54 -3.84 9.10 -2.93
CA GLY A 54 -3.91 10.37 -2.20
C GLY A 54 -2.56 10.73 -1.56
N GLU A 55 -2.36 11.98 -1.18
CA GLU A 55 -1.10 12.49 -0.62
C GLU A 55 -0.63 11.75 0.65
N THR A 56 -1.56 11.25 1.44
CA THR A 56 -1.30 10.52 2.70
C THR A 56 -1.69 9.04 2.60
N THR A 57 -1.89 8.50 1.37
CA THR A 57 -2.21 7.09 1.19
C THR A 57 -0.94 6.25 1.12
N GLY A 58 -0.98 5.05 1.74
CA GLY A 58 0.20 4.23 1.96
C GLY A 58 0.60 3.36 0.75
N GLY A 59 0.44 2.04 0.88
CA GLY A 59 1.03 1.03 0.02
C GLY A 59 0.75 1.15 -1.47
N VAL A 60 -0.50 1.41 -1.88
CA VAL A 60 -0.87 1.48 -3.31
C VAL A 60 -0.17 2.64 -4.01
N ARG A 61 -0.13 3.81 -3.37
CA ARG A 61 0.59 4.95 -3.91
C ARG A 61 2.09 4.68 -4.03
N THR A 62 2.69 4.09 -3.00
CA THR A 62 4.11 3.69 -3.02
C THR A 62 4.38 2.74 -4.18
N TYR A 63 3.55 1.73 -4.37
CA TYR A 63 3.65 0.79 -5.49
C TYR A 63 3.58 1.49 -6.85
N LEU A 64 2.59 2.34 -7.09
CA LEU A 64 2.41 3.05 -8.37
C LEU A 64 3.58 4.00 -8.67
N LEU A 65 4.13 4.68 -7.66
CA LEU A 65 5.30 5.54 -7.81
C LEU A 65 6.59 4.75 -8.08
N GLN A 66 6.77 3.59 -7.46
CA GLN A 66 7.92 2.73 -7.75
C GLN A 66 7.83 2.10 -9.14
N LYS A 67 6.63 1.72 -9.58
CA LYS A 67 6.37 1.28 -10.94
C LYS A 67 6.69 2.40 -11.95
N ALA A 68 6.32 3.64 -11.64
CA ALA A 68 6.65 4.81 -12.45
C ALA A 68 8.17 5.02 -12.57
N ARG A 69 8.91 4.92 -11.45
CA ARG A 69 10.39 4.99 -11.46
C ARG A 69 11.03 3.86 -12.27
N TYR A 70 10.48 2.68 -12.18
CA TYR A 70 10.93 1.54 -13.00
C TYR A 70 10.74 1.82 -14.49
N VAL A 71 9.54 2.25 -14.90
CA VAL A 71 9.23 2.60 -16.30
C VAL A 71 10.14 3.71 -16.84
N GLN A 72 10.48 4.71 -16.03
CA GLN A 72 11.41 5.77 -16.46
C GLN A 72 12.78 5.25 -16.85
N ARG A 73 13.26 4.20 -16.18
CA ARG A 73 14.55 3.56 -16.48
C ARG A 73 14.48 2.53 -17.62
N HIS A 74 13.27 2.23 -18.13
CA HIS A 74 13.04 1.24 -19.20
C HIS A 74 12.33 1.91 -20.39
N PRO A 75 13.05 2.41 -21.40
CA PRO A 75 12.46 3.14 -22.55
C PRO A 75 11.45 2.33 -23.34
N ALA A 76 11.55 0.99 -23.35
CA ALA A 76 10.59 0.08 -23.99
C ALA A 76 9.21 0.07 -23.29
N LEU A 77 9.10 0.69 -22.10
CA LEU A 77 7.86 0.72 -21.33
C LEU A 77 7.26 2.15 -21.30
N ARG A 78 5.95 2.22 -21.18
CA ARG A 78 5.21 3.43 -20.84
C ARG A 78 4.12 3.16 -19.83
N GLN A 79 3.86 4.15 -18.97
CA GLN A 79 2.83 4.04 -17.94
C GLN A 79 1.87 5.22 -18.02
N ILE A 80 0.59 4.94 -18.03
CA ILE A 80 -0.48 5.91 -17.93
C ILE A 80 -1.15 5.74 -16.57
N LEU A 81 -1.07 6.73 -15.70
CA LEU A 81 -1.75 6.75 -14.41
C LEU A 81 -3.06 7.51 -14.53
N VAL A 82 -4.18 6.91 -14.14
CA VAL A 82 -5.49 7.55 -14.04
C VAL A 82 -5.94 7.51 -12.58
N VAL A 83 -5.93 8.67 -11.94
CA VAL A 83 -6.15 8.79 -10.49
C VAL A 83 -7.09 9.95 -10.17
N PRO A 84 -7.79 9.94 -9.02
CA PRO A 84 -8.65 11.06 -8.65
C PRO A 84 -7.83 12.28 -8.21
N GLY A 85 -8.41 13.48 -8.44
CA GLY A 85 -7.85 14.76 -8.01
C GLY A 85 -8.91 15.75 -7.57
N ALA A 86 -8.48 16.85 -6.99
CA ALA A 86 -9.36 17.99 -6.68
C ALA A 86 -9.83 18.71 -7.96
N ARG A 87 -9.07 18.58 -9.04
CA ARG A 87 -9.33 19.13 -10.37
C ARG A 87 -8.69 18.25 -11.43
N ASP A 88 -9.10 18.41 -12.69
CA ASP A 88 -8.45 17.76 -13.81
C ASP A 88 -7.04 18.34 -14.01
N SER A 89 -6.07 17.47 -14.23
CA SER A 89 -4.71 17.86 -14.61
C SER A 89 -4.00 16.74 -15.33
N ILE A 90 -2.99 17.09 -16.13
CA ILE A 90 -2.11 16.17 -16.84
C ILE A 90 -0.68 16.52 -16.46
N GLN A 91 0.08 15.54 -16.05
CA GLN A 91 1.51 15.64 -15.73
C GLN A 91 2.26 14.55 -16.47
N GLU A 92 3.45 14.83 -16.96
CA GLU A 92 4.26 13.88 -17.70
C GLU A 92 5.72 13.95 -17.28
N SER A 93 6.37 12.81 -17.16
CA SER A 93 7.80 12.69 -16.89
C SER A 93 8.33 11.33 -17.31
N GLY A 94 9.33 11.30 -18.21
CA GLY A 94 10.13 10.09 -18.49
C GLY A 94 9.38 8.85 -18.93
N GLY A 95 8.31 8.99 -19.75
CA GLY A 95 7.49 7.85 -20.21
C GLY A 95 6.38 7.44 -19.24
N VAL A 96 6.11 8.30 -18.25
CA VAL A 96 4.98 8.20 -17.34
C VAL A 96 4.09 9.42 -17.51
N ARG A 97 2.80 9.22 -17.73
CA ARG A 97 1.79 10.28 -17.79
C ARG A 97 0.71 10.05 -16.76
N CYS A 98 0.45 11.05 -15.92
CA CYS A 98 -0.57 11.02 -14.89
C CYS A 98 -1.73 11.94 -15.26
N TYR A 99 -2.89 11.35 -15.44
CA TYR A 99 -4.18 12.02 -15.56
C TYR A 99 -4.86 12.06 -14.20
N ARG A 100 -4.97 13.23 -13.60
CA ARG A 100 -5.82 13.42 -12.42
C ARG A 100 -7.21 13.82 -12.88
N LEU A 101 -8.22 13.08 -12.45
CA LEU A 101 -9.62 13.33 -12.81
C LEU A 101 -10.36 13.91 -11.60
N HIS A 102 -11.07 15.01 -11.82
CA HIS A 102 -11.88 15.62 -10.76
C HIS A 102 -12.89 14.62 -10.20
N GLY A 103 -12.92 14.51 -8.87
CA GLY A 103 -13.88 13.69 -8.14
C GLY A 103 -14.20 14.26 -6.76
N PRO A 104 -15.45 14.08 -6.28
CA PRO A 104 -15.83 14.53 -4.95
C PRO A 104 -15.09 13.74 -3.87
N SER A 105 -14.81 14.40 -2.75
CA SER A 105 -14.19 13.73 -1.59
C SER A 105 -15.12 12.66 -1.02
N VAL A 106 -14.56 11.53 -0.59
CA VAL A 106 -15.32 10.51 0.14
C VAL A 106 -15.58 11.04 1.55
N PRO A 107 -16.86 11.12 1.97
CA PRO A 107 -17.21 11.59 3.31
C PRO A 107 -16.46 10.80 4.39
N SER A 108 -15.91 11.49 5.39
CA SER A 108 -15.18 10.92 6.53
C SER A 108 -13.95 10.06 6.19
N GLN A 109 -13.52 10.00 4.91
CA GLN A 109 -12.42 9.16 4.43
C GLN A 109 -11.34 9.96 3.70
N LYS A 110 -11.08 11.21 4.12
CA LYS A 110 -9.97 11.98 3.54
C LYS A 110 -8.65 11.20 3.65
N PRO A 111 -7.80 11.23 2.62
CA PRO A 111 -7.85 12.08 1.40
C PRO A 111 -8.54 11.42 0.18
N TYR A 112 -9.27 10.33 0.35
CA TYR A 112 -9.87 9.60 -0.78
C TYR A 112 -10.94 10.41 -1.51
N ARG A 113 -11.02 10.19 -2.84
CA ARG A 113 -12.01 10.79 -3.73
C ARG A 113 -12.65 9.72 -4.60
N PHE A 114 -13.93 9.91 -4.95
CA PHE A 114 -14.58 9.06 -5.93
C PHE A 114 -14.04 9.32 -7.34
N MET A 115 -14.01 8.29 -8.16
CA MET A 115 -13.73 8.38 -9.59
C MET A 115 -15.03 8.14 -10.36
N LEU A 116 -15.62 9.21 -10.90
CA LEU A 116 -16.91 9.16 -11.60
C LEU A 116 -16.80 9.60 -13.07
N ALA A 117 -15.61 9.93 -13.54
CA ALA A 117 -15.34 10.57 -14.83
C ALA A 117 -15.31 9.57 -16.00
N THR A 118 -16.43 8.91 -16.29
CA THR A 118 -16.54 7.86 -17.32
C THR A 118 -16.11 8.34 -18.71
N ARG A 119 -16.56 9.53 -19.13
CA ARG A 119 -16.21 10.10 -20.45
C ARG A 119 -14.72 10.36 -20.57
N SER A 120 -14.12 10.99 -19.56
CA SER A 120 -12.68 11.27 -19.52
C SER A 120 -11.86 9.97 -19.55
N THR A 121 -12.25 8.96 -18.75
CA THR A 121 -11.59 7.65 -18.74
C THR A 121 -11.64 6.98 -20.11
N SER A 122 -12.82 6.91 -20.73
CA SER A 122 -12.99 6.32 -22.07
C SER A 122 -12.16 7.06 -23.12
N ARG A 123 -12.08 8.39 -23.03
CA ARG A 123 -11.29 9.22 -23.94
C ARG A 123 -9.79 8.99 -23.76
N ILE A 124 -9.31 8.89 -22.52
CA ILE A 124 -7.89 8.57 -22.21
C ILE A 124 -7.53 7.20 -22.77
N VAL A 125 -8.34 6.17 -22.52
CA VAL A 125 -8.11 4.81 -23.05
C VAL A 125 -8.04 4.83 -24.57
N ALA A 126 -8.99 5.48 -25.26
CA ALA A 126 -9.02 5.55 -26.71
C ALA A 126 -7.82 6.33 -27.31
N HIS A 127 -7.36 7.39 -26.61
CA HIS A 127 -6.24 8.21 -27.02
C HIS A 127 -4.90 7.53 -26.81
N GLU A 128 -4.67 7.05 -25.56
CA GLU A 128 -3.38 6.45 -25.18
C GLU A 128 -3.18 5.04 -25.72
N ARG A 129 -4.27 4.32 -26.02
CA ARG A 129 -4.23 2.94 -26.53
C ARG A 129 -3.24 2.07 -25.74
N PRO A 130 -3.46 1.87 -24.44
CA PRO A 130 -2.62 0.97 -23.66
C PRO A 130 -2.77 -0.46 -24.15
N ASP A 131 -1.77 -1.30 -23.93
CA ASP A 131 -1.81 -2.73 -24.26
C ASP A 131 -2.51 -3.52 -23.16
N LEU A 132 -2.46 -3.02 -21.89
CA LEU A 132 -3.07 -3.63 -20.72
C LEU A 132 -3.55 -2.55 -19.75
N ILE A 133 -4.66 -2.82 -19.05
CA ILE A 133 -5.13 -1.99 -17.94
C ILE A 133 -4.93 -2.73 -16.62
N GLU A 134 -4.28 -2.08 -15.64
CA GLU A 134 -4.27 -2.55 -14.26
C GLU A 134 -5.27 -1.75 -13.43
N VAL A 135 -6.20 -2.46 -12.80
CA VAL A 135 -7.18 -1.91 -11.86
C VAL A 135 -6.64 -2.09 -10.44
N GLY A 136 -6.40 -0.98 -9.73
CA GLY A 136 -5.80 -1.01 -8.38
C GLY A 136 -6.80 -0.86 -7.23
N SER A 137 -8.11 -0.93 -7.49
CA SER A 137 -9.14 -0.77 -6.46
C SER A 137 -10.38 -1.59 -6.78
N ALA A 138 -11.27 -1.76 -5.79
CA ALA A 138 -12.53 -2.51 -5.95
C ALA A 138 -13.77 -1.60 -6.05
N TRP A 139 -13.62 -0.28 -6.11
CA TRP A 139 -14.75 0.66 -6.05
C TRP A 139 -15.26 1.07 -7.44
N CYS A 140 -14.97 2.29 -7.87
CA CYS A 140 -15.45 2.82 -9.15
C CYS A 140 -14.58 2.41 -10.33
N ALA A 141 -13.25 2.25 -10.13
CA ALA A 141 -12.31 1.99 -11.21
C ALA A 141 -12.64 0.77 -12.07
N PRO A 142 -13.03 -0.42 -11.53
CA PRO A 142 -13.40 -1.58 -12.34
C PRO A 142 -14.56 -1.29 -13.31
N TRP A 143 -15.55 -0.51 -12.84
CA TRP A 143 -16.72 -0.15 -13.63
C TRP A 143 -16.39 0.87 -14.72
N LEU A 144 -15.50 1.84 -14.41
CA LEU A 144 -15.01 2.79 -15.40
C LEU A 144 -14.26 2.07 -16.52
N VAL A 145 -13.39 1.11 -16.17
CA VAL A 145 -12.65 0.28 -17.13
C VAL A 145 -13.63 -0.55 -17.95
N HIS A 146 -14.55 -1.26 -17.32
CA HIS A 146 -15.56 -2.06 -18.02
C HIS A 146 -16.34 -1.23 -19.04
N LEU A 147 -16.77 -0.01 -18.67
CA LEU A 147 -17.48 0.88 -19.59
C LEU A 147 -16.57 1.41 -20.71
N ALA A 148 -15.32 1.72 -20.42
CA ALA A 148 -14.36 2.23 -21.41
C ALA A 148 -13.93 1.15 -22.41
N THR A 149 -13.86 -0.12 -22.00
CA THR A 149 -13.34 -1.22 -22.83
C THR A 149 -14.41 -2.12 -23.46
N ARG A 150 -15.70 -1.94 -23.12
CA ARG A 150 -16.79 -2.82 -23.60
C ARG A 150 -16.92 -2.97 -25.12
N ARG A 151 -16.27 -2.12 -25.91
CA ARG A 151 -16.29 -2.12 -27.39
C ARG A 151 -14.94 -2.45 -28.01
N VAL A 152 -13.94 -2.73 -27.18
CA VAL A 152 -12.57 -3.05 -27.61
C VAL A 152 -12.07 -4.24 -26.81
N ASP A 153 -11.34 -5.14 -27.43
CA ASP A 153 -10.70 -6.26 -26.72
C ASP A 153 -9.39 -5.78 -26.10
N LEU A 154 -9.52 -5.07 -24.99
CA LEU A 154 -8.38 -4.56 -24.23
C LEU A 154 -8.29 -5.31 -22.90
N PRO A 155 -7.25 -6.13 -22.70
CA PRO A 155 -7.11 -6.94 -21.49
C PRO A 155 -6.91 -6.06 -20.26
N ALA A 156 -7.58 -6.45 -19.18
CA ALA A 156 -7.42 -5.84 -17.87
C ALA A 156 -7.00 -6.89 -16.84
N VAL A 157 -6.22 -6.46 -15.85
CA VAL A 157 -5.90 -7.22 -14.62
C VAL A 157 -6.38 -6.44 -13.41
N TRP A 158 -6.64 -7.12 -12.32
CA TRP A 158 -7.01 -6.49 -11.07
C TRP A 158 -5.97 -6.80 -9.99
N PHE A 159 -5.25 -5.78 -9.51
CA PHE A 159 -4.36 -5.95 -8.36
C PHE A 159 -5.14 -5.79 -7.06
N TYR A 160 -5.25 -6.88 -6.29
CA TYR A 160 -6.01 -6.96 -5.05
C TYR A 160 -5.23 -6.40 -3.86
N HIS A 161 -5.12 -5.07 -3.78
CA HIS A 161 -4.34 -4.38 -2.74
C HIS A 161 -4.95 -4.37 -1.35
N SER A 162 -6.25 -4.59 -1.23
CA SER A 162 -6.96 -4.53 0.06
C SER A 162 -8.00 -5.63 0.19
N ASN A 163 -8.16 -6.14 1.40
CA ASN A 163 -9.17 -7.16 1.70
C ASN A 163 -10.56 -6.53 1.74
N PHE A 164 -11.12 -6.31 0.55
CA PHE A 164 -12.39 -5.61 0.35
C PHE A 164 -13.55 -6.14 1.19
N PRO A 165 -13.79 -7.48 1.31
CA PRO A 165 -14.85 -8.01 2.16
C PRO A 165 -14.72 -7.63 3.64
N ARG A 166 -13.48 -7.56 4.14
CA ARG A 166 -13.22 -7.19 5.52
C ARG A 166 -13.34 -5.68 5.77
N VAL A 167 -13.05 -4.88 4.74
CA VAL A 167 -13.19 -3.41 4.80
C VAL A 167 -14.65 -2.99 4.77
N ILE A 168 -15.50 -3.64 3.95
CA ILE A 168 -16.94 -3.31 3.83
C ILE A 168 -17.74 -3.84 5.00
N ALA A 169 -17.43 -5.04 5.48
CA ALA A 169 -18.16 -5.70 6.57
C ALA A 169 -17.27 -5.86 7.81
N PRO A 170 -16.87 -4.76 8.49
CA PRO A 170 -16.04 -4.80 9.69
C PRO A 170 -16.85 -5.24 10.92
N TRP A 171 -17.78 -6.14 10.75
CA TRP A 171 -18.75 -6.53 11.79
C TRP A 171 -18.10 -7.49 12.78
N PRO A 172 -18.36 -7.31 14.09
CA PRO A 172 -17.83 -8.17 15.14
C PRO A 172 -18.31 -9.62 14.97
N ALA A 173 -17.57 -10.55 15.53
CA ALA A 173 -17.91 -11.98 15.47
C ALA A 173 -19.33 -12.27 16.01
N SER A 174 -19.79 -11.46 16.98
CA SER A 174 -21.13 -11.52 17.59
C SER A 174 -22.29 -11.21 16.65
N ALA A 175 -22.05 -10.60 15.48
CA ALA A 175 -23.11 -10.26 14.52
C ALA A 175 -23.70 -11.47 13.74
N GLY A 176 -23.24 -12.69 14.02
CA GLY A 176 -23.86 -13.95 13.59
C GLY A 176 -24.28 -14.04 12.11
N PRO A 177 -25.57 -14.32 11.83
CA PRO A 177 -26.08 -14.51 10.46
C PRO A 177 -25.92 -13.27 9.56
N LEU A 178 -26.09 -12.06 10.11
CA LEU A 178 -25.95 -10.80 9.36
C LEU A 178 -24.52 -10.62 8.84
N ARG A 179 -23.53 -10.94 9.65
CA ARG A 179 -22.12 -10.91 9.23
C ARG A 179 -21.85 -11.91 8.10
N ARG A 180 -22.42 -13.13 8.19
CA ARG A 180 -22.28 -14.15 7.14
C ARG A 180 -22.87 -13.66 5.83
N GLY A 181 -24.10 -13.13 5.85
CA GLY A 181 -24.75 -12.59 4.66
C GLY A 181 -23.98 -11.42 4.03
N ALA A 182 -23.51 -10.46 4.83
CA ALA A 182 -22.70 -9.35 4.34
C ALA A 182 -21.34 -9.80 3.76
N SER A 183 -20.71 -10.79 4.38
CA SER A 183 -19.46 -11.38 3.89
C SER A 183 -19.67 -12.09 2.54
N GLU A 184 -20.73 -12.90 2.42
CA GLU A 184 -21.06 -13.57 1.16
C GLU A 184 -21.41 -12.58 0.04
N PHE A 185 -22.15 -11.53 0.34
CA PHE A 185 -22.42 -10.46 -0.61
C PHE A 185 -21.13 -9.80 -1.09
N ALA A 186 -20.23 -9.46 -0.16
CA ALA A 186 -18.94 -8.84 -0.49
C ALA A 186 -18.03 -9.78 -1.32
N TRP A 187 -18.00 -11.09 -0.99
CA TRP A 187 -17.29 -12.08 -1.81
C TRP A 187 -17.96 -12.30 -3.17
N GLY A 188 -19.29 -12.27 -3.24
CA GLY A 188 -20.04 -12.28 -4.50
C GLY A 188 -19.62 -11.11 -5.41
N TYR A 189 -19.44 -9.93 -4.83
CA TYR A 189 -18.95 -8.76 -5.54
C TYR A 189 -17.49 -8.94 -6.03
N VAL A 190 -16.61 -9.47 -5.19
CA VAL A 190 -15.21 -9.79 -5.57
C VAL A 190 -15.18 -10.78 -6.75
N ARG A 191 -15.97 -11.87 -6.67
CA ARG A 191 -16.10 -12.82 -7.79
C ARG A 191 -16.60 -12.16 -9.07
N ARG A 192 -17.55 -11.23 -8.95
CA ARG A 192 -18.05 -10.49 -10.12
C ARG A 192 -16.95 -9.64 -10.76
N LEU A 193 -16.18 -8.90 -9.96
CA LEU A 193 -15.08 -8.08 -10.47
C LEU A 193 -13.98 -8.95 -11.11
N SER A 194 -13.62 -10.08 -10.49
CA SER A 194 -12.58 -10.97 -11.02
C SER A 194 -12.94 -11.57 -12.39
N ARG A 195 -14.24 -11.75 -12.68
CA ARG A 195 -14.70 -12.21 -14.00
C ARG A 195 -14.59 -11.14 -15.10
N MET A 196 -14.46 -9.87 -14.71
CA MET A 196 -14.31 -8.75 -15.67
C MET A 196 -12.87 -8.55 -16.12
N VAL A 197 -11.91 -9.30 -15.56
CA VAL A 197 -10.48 -9.18 -15.85
C VAL A 197 -9.86 -10.50 -16.29
N ARG A 198 -8.70 -10.43 -16.95
CA ARG A 198 -7.96 -11.62 -17.41
C ARG A 198 -7.29 -12.37 -16.26
N ALA A 199 -6.82 -11.65 -15.25
CA ALA A 199 -6.23 -12.22 -14.03
C ALA A 199 -6.44 -11.30 -12.82
N THR A 200 -6.51 -11.92 -11.62
CA THR A 200 -6.48 -11.19 -10.34
C THR A 200 -5.10 -11.38 -9.72
N LEU A 201 -4.38 -10.27 -9.50
CA LEU A 201 -3.04 -10.29 -8.92
C LEU A 201 -3.13 -10.22 -7.41
N ALA A 202 -2.54 -11.19 -6.73
CA ALA A 202 -2.53 -11.31 -5.26
C ALA A 202 -1.14 -10.99 -4.70
N PRO A 203 -1.00 -10.06 -3.72
CA PRO A 203 0.30 -9.62 -3.21
C PRO A 203 1.00 -10.66 -2.31
N SER A 204 0.29 -11.67 -1.81
CA SER A 204 0.80 -12.72 -0.92
C SER A 204 0.11 -14.05 -1.16
N ALA A 205 0.69 -15.17 -0.67
CA ALA A 205 0.05 -16.46 -0.71
C ALA A 205 -1.20 -16.50 0.19
N PHE A 206 -1.19 -15.75 1.30
CA PHE A 206 -2.36 -15.58 2.15
C PHE A 206 -3.56 -15.03 1.36
N VAL A 207 -3.36 -13.95 0.61
CA VAL A 207 -4.42 -13.35 -0.22
C VAL A 207 -4.83 -14.26 -1.36
N ALA A 208 -3.86 -14.90 -2.05
CA ALA A 208 -4.18 -15.85 -3.12
C ALA A 208 -5.08 -16.98 -2.60
N GLY A 209 -4.73 -17.59 -1.48
CA GLY A 209 -5.54 -18.63 -0.86
C GLY A 209 -6.93 -18.16 -0.37
N GLU A 210 -7.08 -16.89 0.07
CA GLU A 210 -8.41 -16.33 0.39
C GLU A 210 -9.27 -16.16 -0.87
N LEU A 211 -8.69 -15.64 -1.95
CA LEU A 211 -9.37 -15.46 -3.23
C LEU A 211 -9.79 -16.81 -3.83
N GLU A 212 -8.90 -17.79 -3.86
CA GLU A 212 -9.16 -19.14 -4.39
C GLU A 212 -10.26 -19.85 -3.58
N ARG A 213 -10.19 -19.80 -2.24
CA ARG A 213 -11.26 -20.35 -1.36
C ARG A 213 -12.60 -19.65 -1.55
N ALA A 214 -12.58 -18.39 -1.94
CA ALA A 214 -13.79 -17.65 -2.27
C ALA A 214 -14.30 -17.92 -3.70
N GLY A 215 -13.66 -18.79 -4.48
CA GLY A 215 -14.05 -19.13 -5.85
C GLY A 215 -13.64 -18.10 -6.89
N VAL A 216 -12.59 -17.33 -6.62
CA VAL A 216 -11.94 -16.48 -7.64
C VAL A 216 -11.01 -17.34 -8.47
N GLU A 217 -11.24 -17.35 -9.77
CA GLU A 217 -10.39 -18.04 -10.75
C GLU A 217 -9.25 -17.13 -11.23
N ARG A 218 -8.24 -17.72 -11.85
CA ARG A 218 -7.11 -17.00 -12.47
C ARG A 218 -6.41 -16.04 -11.51
N VAL A 219 -6.09 -16.53 -10.31
CA VAL A 219 -5.29 -15.80 -9.32
C VAL A 219 -3.81 -15.99 -9.65
N THR A 220 -3.08 -14.89 -9.77
CA THR A 220 -1.63 -14.88 -10.01
C THR A 220 -0.94 -14.15 -8.87
N ARG A 221 0.09 -14.75 -8.29
CA ARG A 221 0.84 -14.11 -7.21
C ARG A 221 1.86 -13.13 -7.78
N VAL A 222 1.78 -11.89 -7.33
CA VAL A 222 2.75 -10.83 -7.63
C VAL A 222 3.04 -10.08 -6.34
N SER A 223 4.24 -10.22 -5.82
CA SER A 223 4.64 -9.56 -4.57
C SER A 223 4.76 -8.04 -4.72
N LEU A 224 4.92 -7.37 -3.59
CA LEU A 224 5.34 -5.97 -3.54
C LEU A 224 6.79 -5.88 -3.08
N GLY A 225 7.41 -4.75 -3.38
CA GLY A 225 8.83 -4.52 -3.11
C GLY A 225 9.10 -3.50 -2.01
N VAL A 226 10.39 -3.31 -1.74
CA VAL A 226 10.92 -2.29 -0.85
C VAL A 226 12.12 -1.60 -1.50
N ASP A 227 12.32 -0.33 -1.18
CA ASP A 227 13.48 0.47 -1.57
C ASP A 227 14.65 0.11 -0.62
N LEU A 228 15.49 -0.81 -1.07
CA LEU A 228 16.56 -1.40 -0.25
C LEU A 228 17.71 -0.43 0.04
N ASP A 229 17.86 0.60 -0.78
CA ASP A 229 18.87 1.64 -0.57
C ASP A 229 18.39 2.63 0.50
N ARG A 230 17.12 2.99 0.45
CA ARG A 230 16.49 3.89 1.42
C ARG A 230 16.29 3.20 2.77
N PHE A 231 15.67 2.01 2.78
CA PHE A 231 15.45 1.22 3.99
C PHE A 231 16.61 0.28 4.19
N HIS A 232 17.60 0.74 4.99
CA HIS A 232 18.87 0.05 5.14
C HIS A 232 19.34 0.01 6.60
N PRO A 233 19.95 -1.10 7.07
CA PRO A 233 20.42 -1.24 8.46
C PRO A 233 21.49 -0.23 8.87
N ALA A 234 22.28 0.30 7.93
CA ALA A 234 23.29 1.30 8.21
C ALA A 234 22.74 2.58 8.86
N ARG A 235 21.44 2.89 8.65
CA ARG A 235 20.77 4.03 9.31
C ARG A 235 20.71 3.90 10.84
N ARG A 236 20.87 2.69 11.37
CA ARG A 236 20.99 2.44 12.81
C ARG A 236 22.17 3.15 13.45
N ALA A 237 23.22 3.49 12.69
CA ALA A 237 24.35 4.27 13.20
C ALA A 237 23.94 5.64 13.75
N SER A 238 22.86 6.24 13.20
CA SER A 238 22.30 7.53 13.63
C SER A 238 21.07 7.37 14.56
N ALA A 239 20.86 6.17 15.13
CA ALA A 239 19.65 5.88 15.92
C ALA A 239 19.47 6.85 17.12
N TRP A 240 20.57 7.25 17.78
CA TRP A 240 20.49 8.18 18.92
C TRP A 240 19.97 9.56 18.47
N GLU A 241 20.47 10.09 17.37
CA GLU A 241 20.02 11.38 16.81
C GLU A 241 18.57 11.30 16.35
N THR A 242 18.21 10.21 15.67
CA THR A 242 16.84 9.94 15.25
C THR A 242 15.88 9.89 16.44
N ARG A 243 16.23 9.15 17.49
CA ARG A 243 15.43 9.06 18.71
C ARG A 243 15.21 10.45 19.32
N ARG A 244 16.24 11.27 19.42
CA ARG A 244 16.14 12.65 19.90
C ARG A 244 15.23 13.51 19.01
N THR A 245 15.39 13.43 17.69
CA THR A 245 14.62 14.21 16.71
C THR A 245 13.13 13.89 16.74
N PHE A 246 12.77 12.63 16.97
CA PHE A 246 11.38 12.20 17.09
C PHE A 246 10.83 12.28 18.53
N GLY A 247 11.65 12.67 19.50
CA GLY A 247 11.26 12.68 20.92
C GLY A 247 10.94 11.29 21.45
N LEU A 248 11.63 10.26 20.95
CA LEU A 248 11.39 8.88 21.38
C LEU A 248 11.87 8.66 22.81
N PRO A 249 11.15 7.85 23.60
CA PRO A 249 11.57 7.56 24.96
C PRO A 249 12.84 6.67 24.98
N ASP A 250 13.57 6.71 26.10
CA ASP A 250 14.73 5.83 26.30
C ASP A 250 14.32 4.36 26.45
N GLY A 251 15.28 3.47 26.30
CA GLY A 251 15.08 2.02 26.43
C GLY A 251 14.70 1.33 25.13
N ARG A 252 14.10 0.14 25.27
CA ARG A 252 13.65 -0.66 24.12
C ARG A 252 12.34 -0.13 23.55
N LEU A 253 12.28 -0.06 22.24
CA LEU A 253 11.14 0.53 21.52
C LEU A 253 10.53 -0.44 20.51
N ALA A 254 9.22 -0.57 20.57
CA ALA A 254 8.41 -1.15 19.51
C ALA A 254 7.69 -0.04 18.75
N VAL A 255 7.57 -0.17 17.43
CA VAL A 255 6.83 0.80 16.61
C VAL A 255 5.73 0.13 15.81
N PHE A 256 4.56 0.75 15.77
CA PHE A 256 3.53 0.53 14.76
C PHE A 256 3.57 1.71 13.78
N VAL A 257 3.57 1.42 12.47
CA VAL A 257 3.46 2.44 11.43
C VAL A 257 2.31 2.08 10.48
N GLY A 258 1.32 2.95 10.38
CA GLY A 258 0.22 2.71 9.46
C GLY A 258 -0.98 3.63 9.65
N ARG A 259 -2.01 3.39 8.82
CA ARG A 259 -3.29 4.07 8.95
C ARG A 259 -3.98 3.65 10.24
N LEU A 260 -4.45 4.61 11.01
CA LEU A 260 -5.20 4.35 12.25
C LEU A 260 -6.69 4.13 11.92
N ALA A 261 -7.04 2.89 11.61
CA ALA A 261 -8.37 2.47 11.21
C ALA A 261 -8.73 1.12 11.87
N ALA A 262 -10.02 0.80 11.91
CA ALA A 262 -10.52 -0.36 12.64
C ALA A 262 -9.89 -1.70 12.17
N GLU A 263 -9.65 -1.82 10.87
CA GLU A 263 -9.04 -3.02 10.27
C GLU A 263 -7.60 -3.27 10.69
N LYS A 264 -6.94 -2.30 11.36
CA LYS A 264 -5.56 -2.46 11.86
C LYS A 264 -5.48 -3.09 13.25
N GLU A 265 -6.61 -3.41 13.86
CA GLU A 265 -6.71 -4.16 15.12
C GLU A 265 -5.87 -3.58 16.28
N LEU A 266 -5.73 -2.23 16.32
CA LEU A 266 -4.95 -1.54 17.34
C LEU A 266 -5.59 -1.59 18.74
N ASP A 267 -6.87 -1.87 18.85
CA ASP A 267 -7.56 -2.03 20.13
C ASP A 267 -6.94 -3.18 20.94
N LEU A 268 -6.65 -4.31 20.29
CA LEU A 268 -5.99 -5.45 20.93
C LEU A 268 -4.56 -5.11 21.36
N LEU A 269 -3.82 -4.41 20.49
CA LEU A 269 -2.46 -3.97 20.77
C LEU A 269 -2.41 -3.08 22.01
N LEU A 270 -3.27 -2.05 22.05
CA LEU A 270 -3.35 -1.10 23.17
C LEU A 270 -3.82 -1.75 24.47
N ALA A 271 -4.71 -2.73 24.40
CA ALA A 271 -5.15 -3.49 25.58
C ALA A 271 -4.07 -4.43 26.15
N ALA A 272 -3.18 -4.94 25.30
CA ALA A 272 -2.10 -5.85 25.73
C ALA A 272 -0.85 -5.09 26.21
N TRP A 273 -0.56 -3.93 25.61
CA TRP A 273 0.76 -3.29 25.72
C TRP A 273 1.15 -2.84 27.12
N PRO A 274 0.26 -2.34 27.99
CA PRO A 274 0.64 -1.99 29.36
C PRO A 274 1.28 -3.17 30.11
N GLU A 275 0.78 -4.38 29.87
CA GLU A 275 1.33 -5.58 30.50
C GLU A 275 2.63 -6.04 29.81
N VAL A 276 2.73 -5.90 28.46
CA VAL A 276 3.98 -6.11 27.74
C VAL A 276 5.08 -5.20 28.27
N GLU A 277 4.79 -3.89 28.38
CA GLU A 277 5.75 -2.90 28.88
C GLU A 277 6.16 -3.21 30.34
N ARG A 278 5.20 -3.53 31.19
CA ARG A 278 5.48 -3.89 32.60
C ARG A 278 6.42 -5.09 32.75
N ARG A 279 6.25 -6.13 31.89
CA ARG A 279 7.06 -7.36 31.97
C ARG A 279 8.41 -7.25 31.28
N THR A 280 8.50 -6.45 30.24
CA THR A 280 9.64 -6.47 29.31
C THR A 280 10.39 -5.14 29.22
N GLY A 281 9.82 -4.04 29.70
CA GLY A 281 10.34 -2.70 29.48
C GLY A 281 10.22 -2.17 28.05
N LEU A 282 9.50 -2.89 27.15
CA LEU A 282 9.34 -2.52 25.74
C LEU A 282 8.26 -1.47 25.59
N ARG A 283 8.64 -0.23 25.26
CA ARG A 283 7.73 0.90 25.07
C ARG A 283 7.15 0.93 23.67
N LEU A 284 5.90 1.42 23.52
CA LEU A 284 5.21 1.48 22.23
C LEU A 284 5.18 2.90 21.68
N VAL A 285 5.55 2.99 20.40
CA VAL A 285 5.41 4.20 19.57
C VAL A 285 4.40 3.91 18.46
N ILE A 286 3.42 4.81 18.28
CA ILE A 286 2.38 4.67 17.27
C ILE A 286 2.53 5.82 16.27
N VAL A 287 2.81 5.49 15.02
CA VAL A 287 3.04 6.45 13.94
C VAL A 287 1.94 6.33 12.89
N GLY A 288 1.24 7.41 12.65
CA GLY A 288 0.21 7.45 11.63
C GLY A 288 -0.97 8.33 11.97
N ASP A 289 -1.93 8.35 11.05
CA ASP A 289 -3.18 9.05 11.21
C ASP A 289 -4.34 8.25 10.62
N GLY A 290 -5.57 8.63 10.95
CA GLY A 290 -6.75 7.96 10.44
C GLY A 290 -7.99 8.16 11.30
N PRO A 291 -9.15 7.66 10.83
CA PRO A 291 -10.45 7.92 11.46
C PRO A 291 -10.55 7.38 12.90
N ALA A 292 -9.76 6.36 13.25
CA ALA A 292 -9.78 5.78 14.59
C ALA A 292 -8.89 6.49 15.61
N ARG A 293 -8.03 7.46 15.19
CA ARG A 293 -7.01 8.08 16.07
C ARG A 293 -7.58 8.58 17.40
N ARG A 294 -8.62 9.43 17.34
CA ARG A 294 -9.23 10.02 18.55
C ARG A 294 -9.79 8.96 19.49
N ARG A 295 -10.48 7.95 18.92
CA ARG A 295 -11.05 6.85 19.70
C ARG A 295 -9.94 6.01 20.36
N LEU A 296 -8.88 5.68 19.63
CA LEU A 296 -7.77 4.87 20.14
C LEU A 296 -7.00 5.62 21.25
N GLN A 297 -6.78 6.92 21.10
CA GLN A 297 -6.14 7.75 22.12
C GLN A 297 -6.97 7.90 23.41
N ALA A 298 -8.28 7.72 23.32
CA ALA A 298 -9.19 7.76 24.48
C ALA A 298 -9.29 6.42 25.23
N LEU A 299 -8.68 5.35 24.74
CA LEU A 299 -8.67 4.06 25.43
C LEU A 299 -7.83 4.12 26.72
N PRO A 300 -8.20 3.37 27.76
CA PRO A 300 -7.42 3.29 28.99
C PRO A 300 -5.97 2.89 28.72
N GLY A 301 -5.03 3.56 29.33
CA GLY A 301 -3.59 3.31 29.17
C GLY A 301 -2.94 3.90 27.90
N SER A 302 -3.73 4.36 26.93
CA SER A 302 -3.21 4.90 25.66
C SER A 302 -2.38 6.17 25.82
N GLY A 303 -2.57 6.94 26.89
CA GLY A 303 -1.78 8.13 27.20
C GLY A 303 -0.33 7.86 27.59
N ALA A 304 0.02 6.63 27.93
CA ALA A 304 1.39 6.21 28.22
C ALA A 304 2.25 6.01 26.95
N HIS A 305 1.62 5.89 25.77
CA HIS A 305 2.31 5.64 24.51
C HIS A 305 2.62 6.94 23.76
N LEU A 306 3.70 6.94 22.99
CA LEU A 306 4.04 8.07 22.12
C LEU A 306 3.26 7.97 20.80
N TRP A 307 2.49 9.03 20.49
CA TRP A 307 1.69 9.13 19.27
C TRP A 307 2.30 10.15 18.32
N LEU A 308 2.92 9.69 17.27
CA LEU A 308 3.46 10.53 16.20
C LEU A 308 2.44 10.70 15.05
N PRO A 309 2.48 11.82 14.33
CA PRO A 309 1.66 12.01 13.14
C PRO A 309 2.11 11.07 12.00
N PHE A 310 1.35 11.05 10.91
CA PHE A 310 1.77 10.37 9.69
C PHE A 310 3.07 10.99 9.16
N GLU A 311 4.14 10.18 9.02
CA GLU A 311 5.41 10.64 8.49
C GLU A 311 5.40 10.57 6.96
N ARG A 312 5.45 11.75 6.33
CA ARG A 312 5.45 11.88 4.86
C ARG A 312 6.83 11.70 4.25
N ASN A 313 7.86 12.11 4.98
CA ASN A 313 9.25 12.00 4.54
C ASN A 313 9.73 10.55 4.68
N ARG A 314 9.97 9.91 3.54
CA ARG A 314 10.36 8.50 3.48
C ARG A 314 11.75 8.24 4.06
N GLU A 315 12.66 9.23 4.02
CA GLU A 315 13.98 9.14 4.65
C GLU A 315 13.83 9.12 6.18
N ARG A 316 13.06 10.06 6.72
CA ARG A 316 12.78 10.11 8.16
C ARG A 316 12.06 8.85 8.66
N LEU A 317 11.17 8.28 7.83
CA LEU A 317 10.52 7.02 8.17
C LEU A 317 11.54 5.86 8.21
N ALA A 318 12.48 5.81 7.27
CA ALA A 318 13.53 4.81 7.25
C ALA A 318 14.46 4.96 8.47
N ASP A 319 14.82 6.19 8.84
CA ASP A 319 15.60 6.47 10.05
C ASP A 319 14.87 5.98 11.31
N LEU A 320 13.56 6.28 11.42
CA LEU A 320 12.72 5.82 12.54
C LEU A 320 12.66 4.31 12.62
N LEU A 321 12.40 3.60 11.50
CA LEU A 321 12.33 2.15 11.46
C LEU A 321 13.65 1.48 11.81
N ALA A 322 14.79 2.10 11.45
CA ALA A 322 16.11 1.62 11.83
C ALA A 322 16.46 1.91 13.30
N ALA A 323 15.87 2.95 13.92
CA ALA A 323 16.19 3.40 15.28
C ALA A 323 15.45 2.64 16.39
N VAL A 324 14.46 1.81 16.06
CA VAL A 324 13.68 1.01 17.01
C VAL A 324 14.13 -0.44 17.06
N ASP A 325 13.67 -1.17 18.08
CA ASP A 325 14.08 -2.56 18.33
C ASP A 325 13.12 -3.57 17.72
N LEU A 326 11.86 -3.18 17.53
CA LEU A 326 10.81 -4.08 17.05
C LEU A 326 9.76 -3.33 16.24
N TYR A 327 9.29 -3.91 15.15
CA TYR A 327 8.11 -3.46 14.42
C TYR A 327 6.90 -4.32 14.79
N VAL A 328 5.74 -3.71 15.09
CA VAL A 328 4.54 -4.44 15.50
C VAL A 328 3.46 -4.34 14.42
N ALA A 329 2.91 -5.49 14.01
CA ALA A 329 1.86 -5.61 13.00
C ALA A 329 0.67 -6.42 13.55
N PRO A 330 -0.26 -5.81 14.31
CA PRO A 330 -1.34 -6.56 14.95
C PRO A 330 -2.44 -7.02 13.99
N CYS A 331 -2.50 -6.51 12.77
CA CYS A 331 -3.55 -6.75 11.80
C CYS A 331 -3.50 -8.18 11.23
N SER A 332 -4.54 -8.97 11.51
CA SER A 332 -4.69 -10.37 11.05
C SER A 332 -5.19 -10.52 9.60
N ILE A 333 -5.52 -9.40 8.94
CA ILE A 333 -6.08 -9.37 7.57
C ILE A 333 -5.22 -8.54 6.61
N GLU A 334 -3.99 -8.21 7.01
CA GLU A 334 -3.07 -7.46 6.16
C GLU A 334 -2.79 -8.21 4.86
N THR A 335 -2.97 -7.53 3.73
CA THR A 335 -2.78 -8.18 2.42
C THR A 335 -1.32 -8.45 2.10
N PHE A 336 -0.42 -7.54 2.54
CA PHE A 336 1.02 -7.68 2.33
C PHE A 336 1.83 -7.10 3.50
N GLY A 337 1.63 -5.81 3.83
CA GLY A 337 2.35 -5.14 4.92
C GLY A 337 3.64 -4.47 4.47
N LEU A 338 3.57 -3.48 3.58
CA LEU A 338 4.75 -2.75 3.09
C LEU A 338 5.59 -2.16 4.22
N SER A 339 4.97 -1.55 5.24
CA SER A 339 5.71 -0.97 6.38
C SER A 339 6.44 -2.01 7.22
N ALA A 340 5.90 -3.23 7.31
CA ALA A 340 6.58 -4.35 7.94
C ALA A 340 7.81 -4.79 7.12
N LEU A 341 7.66 -4.88 5.80
CA LEU A 341 8.78 -5.19 4.90
C LEU A 341 9.85 -4.09 4.93
N GLU A 342 9.45 -2.81 5.05
CA GLU A 342 10.36 -1.67 5.21
C GLU A 342 11.15 -1.77 6.53
N ALA A 343 10.51 -2.22 7.61
CA ALA A 343 11.18 -2.49 8.88
C ALA A 343 12.20 -3.63 8.74
N LEU A 344 11.84 -4.75 8.11
CA LEU A 344 12.79 -5.83 7.82
C LEU A 344 13.97 -5.35 6.98
N ALA A 345 13.73 -4.53 5.98
CA ALA A 345 14.77 -3.95 5.15
C ALA A 345 15.73 -3.05 5.96
N CYS A 346 15.25 -2.40 7.02
CA CYS A 346 16.08 -1.68 8.00
C CYS A 346 16.78 -2.61 9.02
N GLY A 347 16.60 -3.93 8.94
CA GLY A 347 17.12 -4.87 9.92
C GLY A 347 16.37 -4.85 11.26
N THR A 348 15.13 -4.37 11.27
CA THR A 348 14.25 -4.34 12.45
C THR A 348 13.29 -5.50 12.38
N PRO A 349 13.33 -6.46 13.35
CA PRO A 349 12.48 -7.64 13.36
C PRO A 349 11.02 -7.30 13.56
N ILE A 350 10.14 -8.21 13.11
CA ILE A 350 8.69 -8.06 13.17
C ILE A 350 8.07 -8.88 14.28
N PHE A 351 7.08 -8.29 14.95
CA PHE A 351 6.15 -8.97 15.83
C PHE A 351 4.73 -8.82 15.28
N SER A 352 4.14 -9.90 14.76
CA SER A 352 2.86 -9.82 14.04
C SER A 352 1.81 -10.78 14.55
N ALA A 353 0.55 -10.52 14.20
CA ALA A 353 -0.49 -11.54 14.26
C ALA A 353 -0.08 -12.77 13.42
N ASP A 354 -0.58 -13.97 13.77
CA ASP A 354 -0.26 -15.24 13.10
C ASP A 354 -0.99 -15.46 11.76
N ARG A 355 -1.72 -14.44 11.28
CA ARG A 355 -2.48 -14.44 10.03
C ARG A 355 -2.17 -13.19 9.20
N GLY A 356 -2.43 -13.28 7.90
CA GLY A 356 -2.20 -12.17 6.97
C GLY A 356 -0.85 -12.26 6.24
N GLY A 357 -0.64 -11.34 5.30
CA GLY A 357 0.59 -11.30 4.50
C GLY A 357 1.86 -11.03 5.32
N VAL A 358 1.74 -10.34 6.47
CA VAL A 358 2.89 -10.10 7.35
C VAL A 358 3.31 -11.38 8.07
N ALA A 359 2.36 -12.21 8.53
CA ALA A 359 2.66 -13.50 9.11
C ALA A 359 3.39 -14.42 8.12
N GLU A 360 2.97 -14.43 6.85
CA GLU A 360 3.68 -15.13 5.77
C GLU A 360 5.12 -14.63 5.64
N THR A 361 5.33 -13.32 5.66
CA THR A 361 6.65 -12.70 5.59
C THR A 361 7.53 -13.12 6.79
N VAL A 362 7.00 -13.10 8.01
CA VAL A 362 7.71 -13.55 9.22
C VAL A 362 8.09 -15.03 9.11
N ALA A 363 7.16 -15.90 8.72
CA ALA A 363 7.42 -17.32 8.58
C ALA A 363 8.49 -17.65 7.53
N ARG A 364 8.50 -16.93 6.41
CA ARG A 364 9.45 -17.15 5.31
C ARG A 364 10.83 -16.56 5.57
N SER A 365 10.88 -15.42 6.24
CA SER A 365 12.13 -14.70 6.52
C SER A 365 12.85 -15.20 7.77
N GLY A 366 12.13 -15.77 8.73
CA GLY A 366 12.64 -15.98 10.09
C GLY A 366 13.05 -14.67 10.78
N GLY A 367 12.52 -13.53 10.29
CA GLY A 367 12.86 -12.17 10.72
C GLY A 367 11.95 -11.63 11.82
N GLY A 368 11.42 -12.49 12.70
CA GLY A 368 10.53 -12.07 13.78
C GLY A 368 9.78 -13.21 14.42
N ALA A 369 8.67 -12.88 15.10
CA ALA A 369 7.77 -13.84 15.73
C ALA A 369 6.31 -13.47 15.54
N VAL A 370 5.42 -14.45 15.71
CA VAL A 370 3.98 -14.27 15.63
C VAL A 370 3.29 -14.54 16.96
N PHE A 371 2.11 -13.97 17.16
CA PHE A 371 1.18 -14.25 18.25
C PHE A 371 -0.20 -14.63 17.71
N ALA A 372 -0.96 -15.39 18.49
CA ALA A 372 -2.32 -15.79 18.08
C ALA A 372 -3.22 -14.57 17.92
N SER A 373 -3.84 -14.46 16.74
CA SER A 373 -4.71 -13.35 16.36
C SER A 373 -5.92 -13.24 17.29
N GLY A 374 -6.17 -12.04 17.79
CA GLY A 374 -7.31 -11.77 18.68
C GLY A 374 -7.10 -12.19 20.15
N ASP A 375 -5.96 -12.75 20.50
CA ASP A 375 -5.63 -13.22 21.84
C ASP A 375 -4.62 -12.28 22.52
N ARG A 376 -5.09 -11.55 23.54
CA ARG A 376 -4.29 -10.61 24.32
C ARG A 376 -3.18 -11.29 25.09
N ASP A 377 -3.47 -12.38 25.75
CA ASP A 377 -2.52 -13.06 26.64
C ASP A 377 -1.47 -13.83 25.83
N ALA A 378 -1.88 -14.40 24.68
CA ALA A 378 -0.95 -14.95 23.71
C ALA A 378 0.02 -13.90 23.16
N MET A 379 -0.45 -12.66 22.90
CA MET A 379 0.42 -11.54 22.48
C MET A 379 1.44 -11.22 23.57
N ILE A 380 1.03 -11.10 24.84
CA ILE A 380 1.93 -10.81 25.97
C ILE A 380 3.01 -11.88 26.10
N GLY A 381 2.63 -13.14 26.15
CA GLY A 381 3.58 -14.25 26.30
C GLY A 381 4.51 -14.41 25.08
N ALA A 382 4.02 -14.11 23.87
CA ALA A 382 4.85 -14.13 22.66
C ALA A 382 5.88 -12.99 22.65
N ALA A 383 5.51 -11.79 23.14
CA ALA A 383 6.44 -10.68 23.27
C ALA A 383 7.58 -10.98 24.24
N GLU A 384 7.29 -11.60 25.40
CA GLU A 384 8.33 -12.05 26.36
C GLU A 384 9.30 -13.04 25.71
N ARG A 385 8.78 -14.05 25.02
CA ARG A 385 9.61 -15.05 24.34
C ARG A 385 10.47 -14.44 23.23
N LEU A 386 9.92 -13.49 22.47
CA LEU A 386 10.63 -12.82 21.38
C LEU A 386 11.78 -11.97 21.92
N LEU A 387 11.57 -11.24 23.01
CA LEU A 387 12.60 -10.40 23.63
C LEU A 387 13.70 -11.18 24.33
N GLY A 388 13.49 -12.46 24.60
CA GLY A 388 14.51 -13.42 25.03
C GLY A 388 15.40 -13.93 23.88
N GLN A 389 15.07 -13.64 22.62
CA GLN A 389 15.84 -14.03 21.45
C GLN A 389 16.86 -12.94 21.04
N ASN A 390 17.76 -13.31 20.15
CA ASN A 390 18.69 -12.36 19.54
C ASN A 390 17.99 -11.56 18.44
N LEU A 391 17.46 -10.36 18.79
CA LEU A 391 16.76 -9.49 17.85
C LEU A 391 17.63 -9.05 16.67
N THR A 392 18.93 -8.87 16.88
CA THR A 392 19.88 -8.52 15.81
C THR A 392 19.94 -9.63 14.75
N LEU A 393 20.02 -10.88 15.18
CA LEU A 393 20.03 -12.02 14.26
C LEU A 393 18.70 -12.15 13.49
N LEU A 394 17.56 -11.93 14.17
CA LEU A 394 16.25 -11.90 13.50
C LEU A 394 16.19 -10.78 12.46
N GLY A 395 16.67 -9.58 12.79
CA GLY A 395 16.73 -8.45 11.86
C GLY A 395 17.62 -8.75 10.65
N GLN A 396 18.79 -9.38 10.85
CA GLN A 396 19.68 -9.81 9.75
C GLN A 396 19.00 -10.80 8.81
N ARG A 397 18.30 -11.80 9.34
CA ARG A 397 17.51 -12.76 8.53
C ARG A 397 16.43 -12.05 7.74
N GLY A 398 15.71 -11.14 8.38
CA GLY A 398 14.68 -10.33 7.71
C GLY A 398 15.24 -9.47 6.59
N ARG A 399 16.38 -8.81 6.80
CA ARG A 399 17.08 -8.04 5.78
C ARG A 399 17.50 -8.90 4.59
N ALA A 400 18.15 -10.03 4.83
CA ALA A 400 18.58 -10.95 3.78
C ALA A 400 17.40 -11.46 2.93
N TYR A 401 16.25 -11.72 3.57
CA TYR A 401 15.02 -12.09 2.87
C TYR A 401 14.50 -10.95 1.99
N ALA A 402 14.46 -9.72 2.50
CA ALA A 402 14.03 -8.55 1.74
C ALA A 402 14.93 -8.30 0.52
N GLU A 403 16.25 -8.40 0.67
CA GLU A 403 17.23 -8.27 -0.41
C GLU A 403 17.04 -9.32 -1.50
N THR A 404 16.85 -10.57 -1.08
CA THR A 404 16.74 -11.68 -2.04
C THR A 404 15.43 -11.67 -2.81
N HIS A 405 14.32 -11.21 -2.20
CA HIS A 405 12.98 -11.43 -2.75
C HIS A 405 12.19 -10.18 -3.08
N HIS A 406 12.51 -9.02 -2.46
CA HIS A 406 11.61 -7.88 -2.44
C HIS A 406 12.21 -6.54 -2.90
N GLY A 407 13.38 -6.53 -3.55
CA GLY A 407 13.84 -5.31 -4.25
C GLY A 407 12.87 -4.93 -5.36
N TRP A 408 12.53 -3.63 -5.47
CA TRP A 408 11.53 -3.16 -6.44
C TRP A 408 11.84 -3.57 -7.88
N ASP A 409 13.10 -3.53 -8.30
CA ASP A 409 13.47 -3.89 -9.68
C ASP A 409 13.13 -5.34 -9.98
N ARG A 410 13.45 -6.26 -9.09
CA ARG A 410 13.08 -7.68 -9.22
C ARG A 410 11.57 -7.89 -9.28
N VAL A 411 10.84 -7.26 -8.34
CA VAL A 411 9.38 -7.41 -8.25
C VAL A 411 8.70 -6.84 -9.48
N LEU A 412 9.13 -5.69 -9.96
CA LEU A 412 8.53 -5.04 -11.12
C LEU A 412 8.89 -5.78 -12.43
N THR A 413 10.11 -6.31 -12.55
CA THR A 413 10.44 -7.21 -13.68
C THR A 413 9.46 -8.40 -13.73
N GLN A 414 9.24 -9.09 -12.60
CA GLN A 414 8.27 -10.19 -12.53
C GLN A 414 6.84 -9.74 -12.86
N LEU A 415 6.43 -8.56 -12.41
CA LEU A 415 5.11 -8.01 -12.75
C LEU A 415 4.96 -7.81 -14.26
N PHE A 416 5.94 -7.18 -14.89
CA PHE A 416 5.90 -6.94 -16.35
C PHE A 416 5.98 -8.25 -17.14
N ASP A 417 6.67 -9.28 -16.65
CA ASP A 417 6.66 -10.62 -17.26
C ASP A 417 5.27 -11.28 -17.15
N VAL A 418 4.58 -11.10 -16.03
CA VAL A 418 3.18 -11.52 -15.89
C VAL A 418 2.29 -10.80 -16.92
N TYR A 419 2.48 -9.50 -17.14
CA TYR A 419 1.72 -8.77 -18.15
C TYR A 419 1.99 -9.30 -19.56
N ARG A 420 3.24 -9.53 -19.93
CA ARG A 420 3.60 -10.14 -21.23
C ARG A 420 2.95 -11.50 -21.39
N SER A 421 3.01 -12.35 -20.38
CA SER A 421 2.37 -13.67 -20.41
C SER A 421 0.85 -13.58 -20.61
N ILE A 422 0.17 -12.60 -20.00
CA ILE A 422 -1.27 -12.38 -20.19
C ILE A 422 -1.58 -11.89 -21.61
N LEU A 423 -0.66 -11.13 -22.21
CA LEU A 423 -0.78 -10.61 -23.57
C LEU A 423 -0.37 -11.64 -24.65
N GLY A 424 0.37 -12.68 -24.26
CA GLY A 424 0.91 -13.69 -25.19
C GLY A 424 2.14 -13.21 -25.96
N VAL A 425 2.91 -12.29 -25.39
CA VAL A 425 4.13 -11.70 -25.99
C VAL A 425 5.32 -11.81 -25.06
#